data_aeb1cb7ee07959b732beab3c94ddcd90
#
_entry.id   aeb1cb7ee07959b732beab3c94ddcd90
#
_cell.length_a   1.000
_cell.length_b   1.000
_cell.length_c   1.000
_cell.angle_alpha   90.00
_cell.angle_beta   90.00
_cell.angle_gamma   90.00
#
_symmetry.space_group_name_H-M   'P 1'
#
loop_
_entity.id
_entity.type
_entity.pdbx_description
1 polymer ?
#
loop_
_entity_poly.entity_id
_entity_poly.type
_entity_poly.pdbx_seq_one_letter_code
_entity_poly.pdbx_strand_id
1 'polypeptide(L)'
;MTLFTTKRLPVGRDAVAPDGSDVRILLALEGGSMAHFELASGHTSTAVTHRTVEEIWFVLSGSGEMWRKQPHHEEIIPIAPGVCLTIPLGTHFQFRAFGSKPLAALGVTMPPWPGEGEAVRVEGKWEPTGPA
;
A
#
# COMPACT_ATOMS: atom_id res chain seq x y z
N MET A 1 8.41 29.52 3.92
CA MET A 1 8.61 28.28 4.74
C MET A 1 7.28 27.63 5.00
N THR A 2 7.21 26.33 4.80
CA THR A 2 6.02 25.55 5.14
C THR A 2 5.89 25.44 6.66
N LEU A 3 4.70 25.71 7.18
CA LEU A 3 4.43 25.52 8.62
C LEU A 3 4.39 24.01 8.94
N PHE A 4 4.92 23.66 10.11
CA PHE A 4 4.84 22.28 10.57
C PHE A 4 3.41 21.94 11.01
N THR A 5 3.03 20.67 10.86
CA THR A 5 1.69 20.17 11.20
C THR A 5 1.79 18.86 11.98
N THR A 6 0.73 18.55 12.71
CA THR A 6 0.59 17.31 13.47
C THR A 6 -0.79 16.72 13.22
N LYS A 7 -0.86 15.40 13.13
CA LYS A 7 -2.13 14.71 12.90
C LYS A 7 -2.14 13.37 13.64
N ARG A 8 -3.27 13.04 14.21
CA ARG A 8 -3.51 11.70 14.77
C ARG A 8 -4.12 10.81 13.69
N LEU A 9 -3.85 9.52 13.74
CA LEU A 9 -4.47 8.55 12.83
C LEU A 9 -6.00 8.67 12.94
N PRO A 10 -6.71 8.94 11.82
CA PRO A 10 -8.18 9.01 11.84
C PRO A 10 -8.80 7.67 12.20
N VAL A 11 -9.97 7.69 12.85
CA VAL A 11 -10.73 6.48 13.15
C VAL A 11 -11.30 5.85 11.88
N GLY A 12 -11.90 6.67 11.01
CA GLY A 12 -12.49 6.23 9.75
C GLY A 12 -11.53 6.40 8.57
N ARG A 13 -11.75 5.59 7.51
CA ARG A 13 -10.99 5.72 6.28
C ARG A 13 -11.36 7.02 5.54
N ASP A 14 -10.39 7.59 4.82
CA ASP A 14 -10.63 8.71 3.92
C ASP A 14 -11.08 8.24 2.54
N ALA A 15 -10.61 7.08 2.11
CA ALA A 15 -10.89 6.56 0.78
C ALA A 15 -10.63 5.05 0.72
N VAL A 16 -11.09 4.43 -0.38
CA VAL A 16 -10.65 3.09 -0.78
C VAL A 16 -9.63 3.27 -1.88
N ALA A 17 -8.46 2.67 -1.70
CA ALA A 17 -7.40 2.74 -2.70
C ALA A 17 -7.76 1.95 -3.96
N PRO A 18 -7.10 2.22 -5.09
CA PRO A 18 -7.29 1.42 -6.31
C PRO A 18 -7.06 -0.08 -6.11
N ASP A 19 -6.21 -0.47 -5.16
CA ASP A 19 -5.94 -1.87 -4.84
C ASP A 19 -7.02 -2.51 -3.95
N GLY A 20 -7.98 -1.73 -3.45
CA GLY A 20 -9.08 -2.21 -2.59
C GLY A 20 -8.83 -2.06 -1.11
N SER A 21 -7.66 -1.57 -0.68
CA SER A 21 -7.40 -1.32 0.74
C SER A 21 -8.06 -0.03 1.22
N ASP A 22 -8.33 0.05 2.52
CA ASP A 22 -8.80 1.26 3.16
C ASP A 22 -7.61 2.20 3.41
N VAL A 23 -7.75 3.45 3.02
CA VAL A 23 -6.68 4.45 3.15
C VAL A 23 -7.08 5.52 4.15
N ARG A 24 -6.17 5.81 5.07
CA ARG A 24 -6.20 6.99 5.93
C ARG A 24 -5.03 7.87 5.56
N ILE A 25 -5.33 9.07 5.08
CA ILE A 25 -4.32 10.03 4.64
C ILE A 25 -3.71 10.66 5.87
N LEU A 26 -2.40 10.61 5.99
CA LEU A 26 -1.68 11.20 7.11
C LEU A 26 -1.11 12.56 6.70
N LEU A 27 0.19 12.69 6.56
CA LEU A 27 0.82 13.98 6.30
C LEU A 27 1.69 13.92 5.05
N ALA A 28 1.96 15.09 4.49
CA ALA A 28 2.82 15.22 3.32
C ALA A 28 3.73 16.42 3.45
N LEU A 29 4.91 16.30 2.87
CA LEU A 29 5.84 17.38 2.61
C LEU A 29 6.13 17.40 1.11
N GLU A 30 6.98 18.30 0.67
CA GLU A 30 7.29 18.46 -0.75
C GLU A 30 7.87 17.17 -1.36
N GLY A 31 8.67 16.43 -0.60
CA GLY A 31 9.37 15.24 -1.10
C GLY A 31 8.60 13.93 -0.97
N GLY A 32 7.51 13.89 -0.20
CA GLY A 32 6.78 12.64 0.01
C GLY A 32 5.51 12.79 0.81
N SER A 33 4.71 11.71 0.83
CA SER A 33 3.47 11.67 1.61
C SER A 33 3.37 10.34 2.36
N MET A 34 2.61 10.34 3.46
CA MET A 34 2.41 9.18 4.30
C MET A 34 0.93 8.84 4.37
N ALA A 35 0.60 7.56 4.27
CA ALA A 35 -0.75 7.07 4.45
C ALA A 35 -0.74 5.77 5.24
N HIS A 36 -1.87 5.45 5.84
CA HIS A 36 -2.11 4.20 6.53
C HIS A 36 -3.02 3.34 5.66
N PHE A 37 -2.59 2.13 5.34
CA PHE A 37 -3.35 1.18 4.53
C PHE A 37 -3.83 0.04 5.41
N GLU A 38 -5.06 -0.41 5.15
CA GLU A 38 -5.64 -1.53 5.88
C GLU A 38 -6.41 -2.43 4.92
N LEU A 39 -6.06 -3.71 4.90
CA LEU A 39 -6.75 -4.73 4.11
C LEU A 39 -7.45 -5.70 5.05
N ALA A 40 -8.76 -5.90 4.84
CA ALA A 40 -9.54 -6.77 5.70
C ALA A 40 -8.99 -8.20 5.71
N SER A 41 -9.14 -8.86 6.85
CA SER A 41 -8.75 -10.27 7.03
C SER A 41 -9.34 -11.13 5.91
N GLY A 42 -8.52 -12.00 5.32
CA GLY A 42 -8.93 -12.91 4.25
C GLY A 42 -9.06 -12.27 2.87
N HIS A 43 -8.82 -10.96 2.76
CA HIS A 43 -8.92 -10.27 1.47
C HIS A 43 -7.59 -10.28 0.72
N THR A 44 -7.70 -10.17 -0.60
CA THR A 44 -6.57 -10.03 -1.53
C THR A 44 -6.74 -8.73 -2.31
N SER A 45 -5.71 -7.93 -2.37
CA SER A 45 -5.75 -6.66 -3.09
C SER A 45 -5.78 -6.87 -4.61
N THR A 46 -6.17 -5.84 -5.34
CA THR A 46 -5.96 -5.76 -6.78
C THR A 46 -4.47 -5.52 -7.04
N ALA A 47 -3.89 -6.22 -8.02
CA ALA A 47 -2.51 -5.98 -8.42
C ALA A 47 -2.41 -4.68 -9.20
N VAL A 48 -1.43 -3.85 -8.85
CA VAL A 48 -1.21 -2.55 -9.47
C VAL A 48 0.27 -2.27 -9.67
N THR A 49 0.55 -1.25 -10.47
CA THR A 49 1.86 -0.60 -10.58
C THR A 49 1.65 0.90 -10.52
N HIS A 50 2.63 1.64 -10.03
CA HIS A 50 2.56 3.10 -9.93
C HIS A 50 3.25 3.75 -11.13
N ARG A 51 2.69 4.86 -11.60
CA ARG A 51 3.22 5.58 -12.77
C ARG A 51 4.41 6.46 -12.45
N THR A 52 4.38 7.13 -11.30
CA THR A 52 5.35 8.20 -11.00
C THR A 52 5.94 8.13 -9.60
N VAL A 53 5.36 7.35 -8.68
CA VAL A 53 5.85 7.28 -7.30
C VAL A 53 6.54 5.95 -7.02
N GLU A 54 7.49 6.00 -6.10
CA GLU A 54 8.03 4.83 -5.42
C GLU A 54 7.59 4.86 -3.97
N GLU A 55 7.68 3.73 -3.27
CA GLU A 55 7.04 3.59 -1.97
C GLU A 55 7.88 2.76 -1.01
N ILE A 56 7.79 3.10 0.29
CA ILE A 56 8.34 2.27 1.36
C ILE A 56 7.21 1.98 2.35
N TRP A 57 7.08 0.72 2.73
CA TRP A 57 6.08 0.27 3.70
C TRP A 57 6.71 -0.19 5.00
N PHE A 58 5.97 0.02 6.08
CA PHE A 58 6.25 -0.59 7.38
C PHE A 58 4.97 -1.23 7.89
N VAL A 59 4.98 -2.55 8.10
CA VAL A 59 3.81 -3.30 8.55
C VAL A 59 3.61 -3.12 10.05
N LEU A 60 2.39 -2.72 10.43
CA LEU A 60 2.03 -2.41 11.82
C LEU A 60 1.35 -3.58 12.52
N SER A 61 0.41 -4.25 11.85
CA SER A 61 -0.40 -5.31 12.44
C SER A 61 -0.93 -6.25 11.38
N GLY A 62 -1.40 -7.42 11.84
CA GLY A 62 -1.88 -8.46 10.94
C GLY A 62 -0.73 -9.25 10.32
N SER A 63 -1.09 -10.16 9.41
CA SER A 63 -0.13 -10.97 8.66
C SER A 63 -0.64 -11.25 7.27
N GLY A 64 0.25 -11.60 6.37
CA GLY A 64 -0.14 -11.91 5.00
C GLY A 64 1.05 -12.18 4.13
N GLU A 65 0.89 -11.93 2.84
CA GLU A 65 1.93 -12.06 1.84
C GLU A 65 1.94 -10.87 0.91
N MET A 66 3.14 -10.49 0.46
CA MET A 66 3.36 -9.47 -0.56
C MET A 66 4.02 -10.14 -1.76
N TRP A 67 3.40 -9.99 -2.93
CA TRP A 67 3.99 -10.34 -4.22
C TRP A 67 4.49 -9.08 -4.89
N ARG A 68 5.75 -9.11 -5.37
CA ARG A 68 6.36 -8.01 -6.15
C ARG A 68 7.05 -8.58 -7.37
N LYS A 69 6.90 -7.91 -8.49
CA LYS A 69 7.49 -8.33 -9.76
C LYS A 69 8.13 -7.17 -10.50
N GLN A 70 9.35 -7.40 -10.93
CA GLN A 70 10.12 -6.55 -11.84
C GLN A 70 10.54 -7.40 -13.05
N PRO A 71 11.10 -6.80 -14.13
CA PRO A 71 11.43 -7.57 -15.35
C PRO A 71 12.30 -8.81 -15.11
N HIS A 72 13.24 -8.75 -14.16
CA HIS A 72 14.18 -9.85 -13.90
C HIS A 72 14.17 -10.34 -12.46
N HIS A 73 13.15 -9.98 -11.70
CA HIS A 73 13.06 -10.38 -10.30
C HIS A 73 11.60 -10.46 -9.86
N GLU A 74 11.26 -11.59 -9.25
CA GLU A 74 9.90 -11.80 -8.75
C GLU A 74 9.99 -12.59 -7.46
N GLU A 75 9.24 -12.18 -6.44
CA GLU A 75 9.18 -12.91 -5.17
C GLU A 75 7.86 -12.73 -4.46
N ILE A 76 7.56 -13.68 -3.60
CA ILE A 76 6.47 -13.60 -2.63
C ILE A 76 7.14 -13.71 -1.26
N ILE A 77 6.87 -12.74 -0.39
CA ILE A 77 7.41 -12.75 0.97
C ILE A 77 6.28 -12.73 2.00
N PRO A 78 6.47 -13.40 3.14
CA PRO A 78 5.53 -13.22 4.25
C PRO A 78 5.71 -11.82 4.83
N ILE A 79 4.59 -11.20 5.22
CA ILE A 79 4.59 -9.91 5.90
C ILE A 79 3.88 -10.04 7.24
N ALA A 80 4.46 -9.38 8.24
CA ALA A 80 4.00 -9.40 9.63
C ALA A 80 4.49 -8.11 10.30
N PRO A 81 4.03 -7.81 11.52
CA PRO A 81 4.46 -6.57 12.19
C PRO A 81 5.97 -6.43 12.24
N GLY A 82 6.45 -5.26 11.87
CA GLY A 82 7.89 -4.95 11.83
C GLY A 82 8.56 -5.18 10.48
N VAL A 83 7.92 -5.84 9.54
CA VAL A 83 8.49 -5.99 8.18
C VAL A 83 8.47 -4.65 7.47
N CYS A 84 9.60 -4.28 6.91
CA CYS A 84 9.76 -3.08 6.10
C CYS A 84 10.11 -3.51 4.68
N LEU A 85 9.47 -2.91 3.67
CA LEU A 85 9.69 -3.30 2.28
C LEU A 85 9.62 -2.09 1.34
N THR A 86 10.24 -2.24 0.17
CA THR A 86 10.22 -1.22 -0.86
C THR A 86 9.38 -1.65 -2.05
N ILE A 87 8.77 -0.67 -2.70
CA ILE A 87 8.08 -0.83 -3.97
C ILE A 87 8.65 0.22 -4.91
N PRO A 88 9.75 -0.09 -5.62
CA PRO A 88 10.34 0.83 -6.58
C PRO A 88 9.37 1.18 -7.71
N LEU A 89 9.59 2.32 -8.33
CA LEU A 89 8.79 2.76 -9.49
C LEU A 89 8.74 1.66 -10.55
N GLY A 90 7.55 1.37 -11.05
CA GLY A 90 7.35 0.36 -12.09
C GLY A 90 7.22 -1.07 -11.58
N THR A 91 7.39 -1.31 -10.28
CA THR A 91 7.17 -2.64 -9.70
C THR A 91 5.69 -2.98 -9.75
N HIS A 92 5.35 -4.19 -10.20
CA HIS A 92 4.00 -4.74 -10.05
C HIS A 92 3.92 -5.36 -8.67
N PHE A 93 2.83 -5.12 -7.94
CA PHE A 93 2.68 -5.69 -6.61
C PHE A 93 1.23 -6.00 -6.27
N GLN A 94 1.06 -6.94 -5.37
CA GLN A 94 -0.23 -7.39 -4.85
C GLN A 94 0.00 -7.97 -3.47
N PHE A 95 -0.95 -7.78 -2.57
CA PHE A 95 -0.82 -8.32 -1.22
C PHE A 95 -2.13 -8.90 -0.75
N ARG A 96 -2.06 -9.77 0.26
CA ARG A 96 -3.23 -10.41 0.83
C ARG A 96 -3.06 -10.60 2.33
N ALA A 97 -4.19 -10.56 3.04
CA ALA A 97 -4.24 -10.62 4.49
C ALA A 97 -4.69 -12.01 4.95
N PHE A 98 -3.98 -12.56 5.92
CA PHE A 98 -4.28 -13.83 6.54
C PHE A 98 -4.79 -13.63 7.98
N GLY A 99 -5.20 -14.74 8.60
CA GLY A 99 -5.55 -14.75 10.01
C GLY A 99 -6.88 -14.07 10.32
N SER A 100 -7.01 -13.57 11.54
CA SER A 100 -8.25 -12.99 12.06
C SER A 100 -8.22 -11.47 12.20
N LYS A 101 -7.10 -10.84 11.87
CA LYS A 101 -6.92 -9.38 11.98
C LYS A 101 -6.71 -8.76 10.61
N PRO A 102 -7.14 -7.50 10.42
CA PRO A 102 -6.75 -6.76 9.21
C PRO A 102 -5.24 -6.59 9.15
N LEU A 103 -4.72 -6.59 7.93
CA LEU A 103 -3.33 -6.26 7.65
C LEU A 103 -3.23 -4.74 7.55
N ALA A 104 -2.41 -4.12 8.39
CA ALA A 104 -2.24 -2.68 8.40
C ALA A 104 -0.76 -2.30 8.22
N ALA A 105 -0.53 -1.29 7.41
CA ALA A 105 0.81 -0.79 7.11
C ALA A 105 0.82 0.72 6.94
N LEU A 106 1.95 1.34 7.25
CA LEU A 106 2.26 2.69 6.82
C LEU A 106 2.98 2.63 5.48
N GLY A 107 2.61 3.52 4.57
CA GLY A 107 3.29 3.69 3.31
C GLY A 107 3.73 5.14 3.13
N VAL A 108 4.97 5.32 2.70
CA VAL A 108 5.52 6.63 2.32
C VAL A 108 5.75 6.62 0.83
N THR A 109 5.08 7.52 0.11
CA THR A 109 5.27 7.67 -1.34
C THR A 109 6.16 8.86 -1.63
N MET A 110 7.01 8.72 -2.62
CA MET A 110 7.98 9.74 -3.06
C MET A 110 7.95 9.81 -4.59
N PRO A 111 7.58 10.97 -5.17
CA PRO A 111 7.03 12.19 -4.59
C PRO A 111 5.68 11.95 -3.89
N PRO A 112 5.04 13.00 -3.36
CA PRO A 112 3.72 12.84 -2.74
C PRO A 112 2.71 12.20 -3.68
N TRP A 113 1.80 11.40 -3.12
CA TRP A 113 0.76 10.73 -3.91
C TRP A 113 -0.03 11.75 -4.72
N PRO A 114 -0.05 11.65 -6.06
CA PRO A 114 -0.67 12.66 -6.90
C PRO A 114 -2.17 12.54 -7.07
N GLY A 115 -2.76 11.37 -6.75
CA GLY A 115 -4.20 11.16 -6.85
C GLY A 115 -4.60 10.12 -7.89
N GLU A 116 -5.76 10.33 -8.50
CA GLU A 116 -6.34 9.39 -9.47
C GLU A 116 -5.43 9.13 -10.66
N GLY A 117 -5.44 7.89 -11.15
CA GLY A 117 -4.66 7.49 -12.30
C GLY A 117 -3.22 7.11 -12.00
N GLU A 118 -2.75 7.32 -10.79
CA GLU A 118 -1.39 6.95 -10.39
C GLU A 118 -1.20 5.44 -10.33
N ALA A 119 -2.14 4.71 -9.71
CA ALA A 119 -2.11 3.27 -9.64
C ALA A 119 -2.81 2.68 -10.86
N VAL A 120 -2.10 1.86 -11.62
CA VAL A 120 -2.60 1.20 -12.82
C VAL A 120 -2.74 -0.28 -12.56
N ARG A 121 -3.92 -0.84 -12.83
CA ARG A 121 -4.17 -2.27 -12.68
C ARG A 121 -3.27 -3.07 -13.63
N VAL A 122 -2.71 -4.16 -13.10
CA VAL A 122 -1.91 -5.12 -13.85
C VAL A 122 -2.38 -6.54 -13.54
N GLU A 123 -1.92 -7.51 -14.33
CA GLU A 123 -2.13 -8.92 -14.02
C GLU A 123 -1.35 -9.27 -12.75
N GLY A 124 -2.03 -9.89 -11.80
CA GLY A 124 -1.45 -10.23 -10.51
C GLY A 124 -1.17 -11.71 -10.35
N LYS A 125 -0.71 -12.06 -9.16
CA LYS A 125 -0.42 -13.43 -8.76
C LYS A 125 -1.69 -14.17 -8.32
N TRP A 126 -2.63 -13.43 -7.69
CA TRP A 126 -3.86 -13.98 -7.11
C TRP A 126 -5.08 -13.26 -7.62
N GLU A 127 -6.23 -13.94 -7.56
CA GLU A 127 -7.52 -13.28 -7.82
C GLU A 127 -7.82 -12.30 -6.70
N PRO A 128 -8.10 -11.03 -7.02
CA PRO A 128 -8.47 -10.07 -5.99
C PRO A 128 -9.86 -10.38 -5.43
N THR A 129 -10.07 -10.04 -4.16
CA THR A 129 -11.39 -10.08 -3.53
C THR A 129 -12.07 -8.74 -3.71
N GLY A 130 -13.40 -8.75 -3.81
CA GLY A 130 -14.17 -7.52 -3.97
C GLY A 130 -14.28 -7.08 -5.42
N PRO A 131 -14.91 -5.91 -5.64
CA PRO A 131 -15.15 -5.45 -7.00
C PRO A 131 -13.86 -5.18 -7.75
N ALA A 132 -13.88 -5.61 -8.98
CA ALA A 132 -12.76 -5.43 -9.91
C ALA A 132 -12.57 -3.95 -10.25
#